data_ef7de17ecdfc63d44f6f0ca65bd41ae2
#
_entry.id   ef7de17ecdfc63d44f6f0ca65bd41ae2
#
_cell.length_a   1.000
_cell.length_b   1.000
_cell.length_c   1.000
_cell.angle_alpha   90.00
_cell.angle_beta   90.00
_cell.angle_gamma   90.00
#
_symmetry.space_group_name_H-M   'P 1'
#
loop_
_entity.id
_entity.type
_entity.pdbx_description
1 polymer ?
#
loop_
_entity_poly.entity_id
_entity_poly.type
_entity_poly.pdbx_seq_one_letter_code
_entity_poly.pdbx_strand_id
1 'polypeptide(L)'
;SAVIDAKRRGNPNNQVFEAIATVSNGLSIADPAEFTPIAEAILEYDELVHAKVTLSLEAAADDAELINDGVKPNYRELATKYGFSNVQLCSSVPIVSCSYGFTRKEQFGDRIKLRGFPREMEKRNIYAARLETEGVLFELDRKKVIDWLLENHMITEQDKPKSDDDYDLKMWFLDRIQTGLITPFTEIDDTGDKGRITKAVYTLIHSVSHALIREAAEICGLDKSSLSEYILPNIPAIFVYCANSQGFSMGALYSAFQSQFDKWLKHASENSKKCIFDPLCINHDKACAGCLFLNEVSCKHFNKDLDRSYLCGFFDVQKQEKLKGYWE
;
A
#
# COMPACT_ATOMS: atom_id res chain seq x y z
N SER A 1 -10.79 2.06 18.18
CA SER A 1 -12.09 1.47 17.81
C SER A 1 -12.41 0.30 18.73
N ALA A 2 -13.67 -0.10 18.80
CA ALA A 2 -14.12 -1.20 19.68
C ALA A 2 -13.35 -2.52 19.43
N VAL A 3 -12.98 -2.81 18.18
CA VAL A 3 -12.21 -3.99 17.78
C VAL A 3 -10.78 -3.93 18.35
N ILE A 4 -10.10 -2.80 18.18
CA ILE A 4 -8.75 -2.57 18.71
C ILE A 4 -8.76 -2.65 20.24
N ASP A 5 -9.74 -2.02 20.89
CA ASP A 5 -9.85 -2.03 22.35
C ASP A 5 -10.12 -3.44 22.90
N ALA A 6 -10.92 -4.26 22.19
CA ALA A 6 -11.16 -5.64 22.56
C ALA A 6 -9.87 -6.48 22.48
N LYS A 7 -9.09 -6.32 21.42
CA LYS A 7 -7.82 -7.03 21.24
C LYS A 7 -6.77 -6.59 22.28
N ARG A 8 -6.59 -5.29 22.49
CA ARG A 8 -5.61 -4.75 23.47
C ARG A 8 -5.90 -5.17 24.91
N ARG A 9 -7.16 -5.37 25.26
CA ARG A 9 -7.55 -5.89 26.58
C ARG A 9 -7.30 -7.39 26.74
N GLY A 10 -6.81 -8.07 25.70
CA GLY A 10 -6.61 -9.53 25.71
C GLY A 10 -7.91 -10.31 25.78
N ASN A 11 -9.00 -9.76 25.28
CA ASN A 11 -10.29 -10.40 25.32
C ASN A 11 -10.28 -11.72 24.51
N PRO A 12 -11.05 -12.74 24.94
CA PRO A 12 -11.22 -13.96 24.16
C PRO A 12 -11.75 -13.65 22.74
N ASN A 13 -11.40 -14.50 21.79
CA ASN A 13 -11.75 -14.32 20.37
C ASN A 13 -13.25 -14.05 20.14
N ASN A 14 -14.15 -14.65 20.93
CA ASN A 14 -15.60 -14.39 20.85
C ASN A 14 -15.94 -12.92 21.10
N GLN A 15 -15.31 -12.25 22.07
CA GLN A 15 -15.55 -10.83 22.33
C GLN A 15 -14.95 -9.92 21.26
N VAL A 16 -13.85 -10.34 20.64
CA VAL A 16 -13.31 -9.65 19.44
C VAL A 16 -14.30 -9.77 18.29
N PHE A 17 -14.87 -10.96 18.06
CA PHE A 17 -15.90 -11.16 17.04
C PHE A 17 -17.19 -10.37 17.31
N GLU A 18 -17.63 -10.25 18.59
CA GLU A 18 -18.75 -9.39 18.95
C GLU A 18 -18.48 -7.90 18.67
N ALA A 19 -17.26 -7.43 18.94
CA ALA A 19 -16.84 -6.08 18.60
C ALA A 19 -16.81 -5.87 17.08
N ILE A 20 -16.35 -6.86 16.31
CA ILE A 20 -16.40 -6.88 14.85
C ILE A 20 -17.84 -6.78 14.36
N ALA A 21 -18.76 -7.62 14.89
CA ALA A 21 -20.17 -7.60 14.52
C ALA A 21 -20.84 -6.26 14.83
N THR A 22 -20.47 -5.62 15.95
CA THR A 22 -21.00 -4.29 16.32
C THR A 22 -20.56 -3.21 15.32
N VAL A 23 -19.32 -3.27 14.87
CA VAL A 23 -18.80 -2.32 13.86
C VAL A 23 -19.43 -2.62 12.49
N SER A 24 -19.60 -3.89 12.11
CA SER A 24 -20.21 -4.27 10.83
C SER A 24 -21.66 -3.78 10.69
N ASN A 25 -22.42 -3.72 11.80
CA ASN A 25 -23.77 -3.14 11.79
C ASN A 25 -23.78 -1.63 11.51
N GLY A 26 -22.67 -0.93 11.74
CA GLY A 26 -22.48 0.47 11.37
C GLY A 26 -22.00 0.69 9.93
N LEU A 27 -21.54 -0.38 9.29
CA LEU A 27 -21.17 -0.42 7.87
C LEU A 27 -22.31 -1.08 7.10
N SER A 28 -22.50 -0.74 5.85
CA SER A 28 -23.50 -1.39 4.97
C SER A 28 -23.09 -2.80 4.52
N ILE A 29 -22.49 -3.57 5.43
CA ILE A 29 -21.96 -4.92 5.18
C ILE A 29 -22.89 -5.93 5.84
N ALA A 30 -23.57 -6.72 5.01
CA ALA A 30 -24.53 -7.71 5.47
C ALA A 30 -23.89 -9.07 5.82
N ASP A 31 -22.73 -9.40 5.22
CA ASP A 31 -22.05 -10.68 5.42
C ASP A 31 -20.83 -10.53 6.36
N PRO A 32 -20.81 -11.26 7.50
CA PRO A 32 -19.64 -11.31 8.38
C PRO A 32 -18.34 -11.73 7.67
N ALA A 33 -18.40 -12.53 6.60
CA ALA A 33 -17.25 -12.94 5.82
C ALA A 33 -16.60 -11.76 5.07
N GLU A 34 -17.37 -10.77 4.64
CA GLU A 34 -16.85 -9.54 4.03
C GLU A 34 -16.18 -8.63 5.06
N PHE A 35 -16.60 -8.72 6.31
CA PHE A 35 -16.07 -7.86 7.37
C PHE A 35 -14.74 -8.34 7.94
N THR A 36 -14.45 -9.64 7.89
CA THR A 36 -13.22 -10.21 8.44
C THR A 36 -11.96 -9.56 7.85
N PRO A 37 -11.82 -9.40 6.52
CA PRO A 37 -10.65 -8.72 5.93
C PRO A 37 -10.51 -7.26 6.38
N ILE A 38 -11.63 -6.56 6.59
CA ILE A 38 -11.63 -5.17 7.08
C ILE A 38 -11.10 -5.12 8.51
N ALA A 39 -11.57 -6.02 9.37
CA ALA A 39 -11.12 -6.09 10.76
C ALA A 39 -9.64 -6.45 10.86
N GLU A 40 -9.16 -7.38 10.04
CA GLU A 40 -7.75 -7.75 9.95
C GLU A 40 -6.90 -6.54 9.54
N ALA A 41 -7.27 -5.81 8.50
CA ALA A 41 -6.56 -4.61 8.06
C ALA A 41 -6.50 -3.52 9.14
N ILE A 42 -7.59 -3.31 9.90
CA ILE A 42 -7.60 -2.36 11.02
C ILE A 42 -6.62 -2.80 12.12
N LEU A 43 -6.58 -4.09 12.44
CA LEU A 43 -5.69 -4.62 13.47
C LEU A 43 -4.22 -4.55 13.03
N GLU A 44 -3.93 -4.88 11.79
CA GLU A 44 -2.59 -4.81 11.23
C GLU A 44 -2.08 -3.38 11.14
N TYR A 45 -2.93 -2.45 10.72
CA TYR A 45 -2.61 -1.02 10.76
C TYR A 45 -2.33 -0.52 12.18
N ASP A 46 -3.14 -0.93 13.17
CA ASP A 46 -2.91 -0.57 14.57
C ASP A 46 -1.58 -1.09 15.11
N GLU A 47 -1.18 -2.30 14.73
CA GLU A 47 0.13 -2.86 15.09
C GLU A 47 1.29 -2.07 14.46
N LEU A 48 1.12 -1.56 13.23
CA LEU A 48 2.14 -0.73 12.57
C LEU A 48 2.26 0.65 13.21
N VAL A 49 1.12 1.32 13.46
CA VAL A 49 1.08 2.65 14.08
C VAL A 49 1.66 2.65 15.50
N HIS A 50 1.46 1.54 16.24
CA HIS A 50 1.94 1.36 17.61
C HIS A 50 3.13 0.40 17.70
N ALA A 51 3.92 0.29 16.63
CA ALA A 51 5.14 -0.51 16.63
C ALA A 51 6.07 -0.09 17.79
N LYS A 52 6.87 -1.03 18.28
CA LYS A 52 7.68 -0.87 19.49
C LYS A 52 8.61 0.35 19.45
N VAL A 53 9.11 0.68 18.27
CA VAL A 53 9.93 1.87 18.04
C VAL A 53 9.41 2.55 16.80
N THR A 54 9.02 3.80 16.92
CA THR A 54 8.56 4.64 15.81
C THR A 54 9.33 5.96 15.80
N LEU A 55 9.50 6.51 14.60
CA LEU A 55 10.02 7.85 14.39
C LEU A 55 9.03 8.63 13.53
N SER A 56 8.50 9.73 14.07
CA SER A 56 7.57 10.61 13.35
C SER A 56 8.31 11.53 12.36
N LEU A 57 7.56 12.19 11.48
CA LEU A 57 8.11 13.20 10.57
C LEU A 57 8.77 14.36 11.32
N GLU A 58 8.18 14.78 12.44
CA GLU A 58 8.71 15.87 13.25
C GLU A 58 10.05 15.48 13.89
N ALA A 59 10.11 14.30 14.50
CA ALA A 59 11.34 13.80 15.11
C ALA A 59 12.42 13.53 14.06
N ALA A 60 12.08 13.02 12.88
CA ALA A 60 13.00 12.87 11.77
C ALA A 60 13.54 14.23 11.28
N ALA A 61 12.68 15.26 11.24
CA ALA A 61 13.10 16.62 10.87
C ALA A 61 14.04 17.24 11.91
N ASP A 62 13.82 16.98 13.20
CA ASP A 62 14.71 17.42 14.29
C ASP A 62 16.10 16.75 14.17
N ASP A 63 16.11 15.45 13.89
CA ASP A 63 17.37 14.73 13.66
C ASP A 63 18.08 15.24 12.38
N ALA A 64 17.34 15.50 11.31
CA ALA A 64 17.88 16.03 10.07
C ALA A 64 18.51 17.44 10.24
N GLU A 65 17.93 18.29 11.11
CA GLU A 65 18.49 19.60 11.46
C GLU A 65 19.91 19.47 11.99
N LEU A 66 20.17 18.48 12.86
CA LEU A 66 21.49 18.21 13.44
C LEU A 66 22.51 17.77 12.36
N ILE A 67 22.04 17.11 11.29
CA ILE A 67 22.90 16.61 10.21
C ILE A 67 23.16 17.71 9.16
N ASN A 68 22.21 18.63 8.94
CA ASN A 68 22.21 19.61 7.87
C ASN A 68 22.59 21.03 8.33
N ASP A 69 23.59 21.18 9.17
CA ASP A 69 24.13 22.48 9.62
C ASP A 69 23.07 23.45 10.21
N GLY A 70 22.09 22.91 10.91
CA GLY A 70 21.04 23.68 11.57
C GLY A 70 19.87 24.10 10.65
N VAL A 71 19.75 23.51 9.48
CA VAL A 71 18.59 23.73 8.60
C VAL A 71 17.56 22.63 8.81
N LYS A 72 16.47 22.96 9.51
CA LYS A 72 15.36 22.01 9.76
C LYS A 72 14.46 21.89 8.54
N PRO A 73 14.33 20.68 7.93
CA PRO A 73 13.40 20.48 6.83
C PRO A 73 11.94 20.43 7.34
N ASN A 74 11.01 20.92 6.54
CA ASN A 74 9.58 20.77 6.84
C ASN A 74 9.03 19.47 6.21
N TYR A 75 9.32 18.33 6.84
CA TYR A 75 8.89 17.02 6.34
C TYR A 75 7.36 16.84 6.34
N ARG A 76 6.66 17.51 7.24
CA ARG A 76 5.18 17.49 7.29
C ARG A 76 4.58 18.15 6.06
N GLU A 77 5.03 19.35 5.71
CA GLU A 77 4.58 20.05 4.51
C GLU A 77 4.94 19.27 3.23
N LEU A 78 6.14 18.71 3.21
CA LEU A 78 6.59 17.87 2.11
C LEU A 78 5.70 16.63 1.92
N ALA A 79 5.39 15.89 2.98
CA ALA A 79 4.48 14.75 2.94
C ALA A 79 3.09 15.15 2.41
N THR A 80 2.54 16.23 2.93
CA THR A 80 1.24 16.77 2.49
C THR A 80 1.26 17.16 1.00
N LYS A 81 2.33 17.79 0.52
CA LYS A 81 2.51 18.15 -0.89
C LYS A 81 2.40 16.90 -1.80
N TYR A 82 2.99 15.79 -1.39
CA TYR A 82 2.94 14.54 -2.16
C TYR A 82 1.71 13.67 -1.82
N GLY A 83 0.75 14.20 -1.06
CA GLY A 83 -0.53 13.56 -0.79
C GLY A 83 -0.50 12.51 0.31
N PHE A 84 0.40 12.65 1.28
CA PHE A 84 0.42 11.83 2.47
C PHE A 84 -0.09 12.61 3.68
N SER A 85 -1.05 12.06 4.40
CA SER A 85 -1.57 12.63 5.66
C SER A 85 -0.62 12.33 6.82
N ASN A 86 0.06 11.18 6.78
CA ASN A 86 1.07 10.79 7.76
C ASN A 86 2.13 9.90 7.14
N VAL A 87 3.35 9.99 7.65
CA VAL A 87 4.44 9.06 7.34
C VAL A 87 5.21 8.83 8.63
N GLN A 88 5.50 7.57 8.94
CA GLN A 88 6.31 7.22 10.11
C GLN A 88 7.21 6.02 9.84
N LEU A 89 8.39 6.04 10.39
CA LEU A 89 9.24 4.87 10.44
C LEU A 89 8.78 3.95 11.59
N CYS A 90 8.74 2.66 11.31
CA CYS A 90 8.44 1.60 12.26
C CYS A 90 9.63 0.64 12.31
N SER A 91 10.29 0.54 13.47
CA SER A 91 11.38 -0.40 13.68
C SER A 91 10.90 -1.59 14.51
N SER A 92 11.53 -2.74 14.32
CA SER A 92 11.23 -3.96 15.09
C SER A 92 9.77 -4.42 14.91
N VAL A 93 9.31 -4.43 13.65
CA VAL A 93 8.00 -4.96 13.28
C VAL A 93 8.12 -6.45 12.98
N PRO A 94 7.38 -7.33 13.68
CA PRO A 94 7.39 -8.75 13.37
C PRO A 94 6.58 -9.04 12.11
N ILE A 95 7.23 -9.63 11.11
CA ILE A 95 6.57 -10.10 9.89
C ILE A 95 6.64 -11.61 9.85
N VAL A 96 5.54 -12.24 9.49
CA VAL A 96 5.46 -13.67 9.23
C VAL A 96 5.31 -13.90 7.73
N SER A 97 6.36 -14.44 7.12
CA SER A 97 6.30 -14.88 5.72
C SER A 97 5.87 -16.33 5.66
N CYS A 98 4.79 -16.61 4.92
CA CYS A 98 4.25 -17.96 4.79
C CYS A 98 4.32 -18.43 3.34
N SER A 99 4.81 -19.65 3.12
CA SER A 99 4.76 -20.34 1.84
C SER A 99 3.85 -21.55 1.95
N TYR A 100 2.80 -21.62 1.12
CA TYR A 100 1.83 -22.71 1.10
C TYR A 100 1.83 -23.50 -0.21
N GLY A 101 2.70 -23.10 -1.15
CA GLY A 101 2.82 -23.71 -2.45
C GLY A 101 3.85 -23.01 -3.32
N PHE A 102 3.85 -23.36 -4.59
CA PHE A 102 4.68 -22.73 -5.60
C PHE A 102 3.89 -22.55 -6.90
N THR A 103 4.27 -21.56 -7.67
CA THR A 103 3.74 -21.36 -9.01
C THR A 103 4.62 -22.07 -10.03
N ARG A 104 4.00 -22.62 -11.06
CA ARG A 104 4.71 -23.26 -12.18
C ARG A 104 4.07 -22.80 -13.49
N LYS A 105 4.90 -22.26 -14.38
CA LYS A 105 4.49 -21.95 -15.75
C LYS A 105 4.24 -23.27 -16.49
N GLU A 106 3.15 -23.34 -17.25
CA GLU A 106 2.89 -24.47 -18.13
C GLU A 106 3.92 -24.51 -19.27
N GLN A 107 4.26 -25.71 -19.71
CA GLN A 107 5.25 -25.93 -20.76
C GLN A 107 4.83 -25.31 -22.11
N PHE A 108 3.53 -25.18 -22.32
CA PHE A 108 2.93 -24.54 -23.49
C PHE A 108 1.86 -23.54 -23.06
N GLY A 109 2.08 -22.27 -23.38
CA GLY A 109 1.17 -21.16 -23.05
C GLY A 109 1.64 -20.29 -21.89
N ASP A 110 0.90 -19.21 -21.64
CA ASP A 110 1.22 -18.23 -20.59
C ASP A 110 0.50 -18.48 -19.26
N ARG A 111 -0.08 -19.66 -19.11
CA ARG A 111 -0.80 -20.02 -17.89
C ARG A 111 0.16 -20.38 -16.76
N ILE A 112 -0.06 -19.75 -15.61
CA ILE A 112 0.64 -20.08 -14.37
C ILE A 112 -0.30 -20.95 -13.53
N LYS A 113 0.20 -22.10 -13.08
CA LYS A 113 -0.54 -22.99 -12.16
C LYS A 113 0.03 -22.88 -10.76
N LEU A 114 -0.84 -22.60 -9.79
CA LEU A 114 -0.51 -22.73 -8.38
C LEU A 114 -0.56 -24.21 -7.97
N ARG A 115 0.53 -24.68 -7.38
CA ARG A 115 0.65 -26.01 -6.76
C ARG A 115 0.84 -25.86 -5.26
N GLY A 116 -0.16 -26.24 -4.48
CA GLY A 116 -0.01 -26.34 -3.02
C GLY A 116 0.97 -27.42 -2.63
N PHE A 117 1.63 -27.27 -1.48
CA PHE A 117 2.43 -28.34 -0.90
C PHE A 117 1.58 -29.57 -0.59
N PRO A 118 2.17 -30.79 -0.56
CA PRO A 118 1.45 -32.01 -0.29
C PRO A 118 0.59 -31.94 0.97
N ARG A 119 -0.55 -32.61 0.93
CA ARG A 119 -1.42 -32.78 2.10
C ARG A 119 -1.03 -34.04 2.84
N GLU A 120 -0.91 -33.94 4.16
CA GLU A 120 -0.85 -35.06 5.06
C GLU A 120 -2.12 -35.06 5.91
N MET A 121 -2.90 -36.15 5.87
CA MET A 121 -4.15 -36.32 6.64
C MET A 121 -5.09 -35.11 6.55
N GLU A 122 -5.42 -34.65 5.33
CA GLU A 122 -6.28 -33.49 5.08
C GLU A 122 -5.69 -32.11 5.44
N LYS A 123 -4.54 -32.05 6.08
CA LYS A 123 -3.84 -30.79 6.40
C LYS A 123 -2.82 -30.45 5.32
N ARG A 124 -2.76 -29.18 4.95
CA ARG A 124 -1.71 -28.68 4.05
C ARG A 124 -0.50 -28.23 4.86
N ASN A 125 0.69 -28.59 4.38
CA ASN A 125 1.91 -28.06 4.94
C ASN A 125 2.07 -26.59 4.56
N ILE A 126 2.33 -25.73 5.55
CA ILE A 126 2.66 -24.32 5.39
C ILE A 126 4.02 -24.13 6.05
N TYR A 127 4.96 -23.57 5.28
CA TYR A 127 6.26 -23.19 5.82
C TYR A 127 6.21 -21.71 6.18
N ALA A 128 6.52 -21.38 7.41
CA ALA A 128 6.47 -20.01 7.91
C ALA A 128 7.80 -19.62 8.55
N ALA A 129 8.23 -18.39 8.31
CA ALA A 129 9.38 -17.79 8.98
C ALA A 129 8.94 -16.44 9.57
N ARG A 130 9.27 -16.25 10.85
CA ARG A 130 9.10 -14.95 11.52
C ARG A 130 10.40 -14.16 11.40
N LEU A 131 10.28 -12.92 10.96
CA LEU A 131 11.39 -11.98 10.81
C LEU A 131 11.02 -10.70 11.58
N GLU A 132 12.02 -10.10 12.23
CA GLU A 132 11.92 -8.72 12.70
C GLU A 132 12.45 -7.80 11.60
N THR A 133 11.69 -6.75 11.27
CA THR A 133 12.03 -5.83 10.18
C THR A 133 11.85 -4.37 10.59
N GLU A 134 12.39 -3.50 9.80
CA GLU A 134 12.08 -2.08 9.77
C GLU A 134 11.33 -1.71 8.49
N GLY A 135 10.52 -0.68 8.55
CA GLY A 135 9.81 -0.17 7.38
C GLY A 135 9.26 1.22 7.62
N VAL A 136 8.77 1.84 6.56
CA VAL A 136 8.12 3.14 6.61
C VAL A 136 6.65 2.98 6.24
N LEU A 137 5.78 3.41 7.13
CA LEU A 137 4.34 3.47 6.93
C LEU A 137 3.99 4.81 6.28
N PHE A 138 3.40 4.77 5.11
CA PHE A 138 2.86 5.93 4.39
C PHE A 138 1.34 5.86 4.41
N GLU A 139 0.68 6.88 4.92
CA GLU A 139 -0.77 7.03 4.87
C GLU A 139 -1.12 8.10 3.82
N LEU A 140 -1.85 7.71 2.79
CA LEU A 140 -2.33 8.65 1.81
C LEU A 140 -3.40 9.56 2.43
N ASP A 141 -3.44 10.82 1.98
CA ASP A 141 -4.50 11.74 2.36
C ASP A 141 -5.83 11.27 1.75
N ARG A 142 -6.75 10.82 2.63
CA ARG A 142 -8.03 10.24 2.25
C ARG A 142 -8.87 11.21 1.43
N LYS A 143 -8.89 12.47 1.85
CA LYS A 143 -9.62 13.51 1.12
C LYS A 143 -9.04 13.72 -0.28
N LYS A 144 -7.72 13.82 -0.39
CA LYS A 144 -7.04 13.98 -1.68
C LYS A 144 -7.29 12.78 -2.61
N VAL A 145 -7.34 11.56 -2.07
CA VAL A 145 -7.69 10.36 -2.88
C VAL A 145 -9.12 10.46 -3.40
N ILE A 146 -10.08 10.86 -2.58
CA ILE A 146 -11.48 11.03 -2.98
C ILE A 146 -11.63 12.15 -4.01
N ASP A 147 -10.98 13.29 -3.79
CA ASP A 147 -10.97 14.42 -4.73
C ASP A 147 -10.36 13.99 -6.08
N TRP A 148 -9.27 13.20 -6.06
CA TRP A 148 -8.65 12.63 -7.25
C TRP A 148 -9.58 11.67 -8.01
N LEU A 149 -10.32 10.81 -7.29
CA LEU A 149 -11.32 9.91 -7.89
C LEU A 149 -12.44 10.70 -8.58
N LEU A 150 -12.89 11.79 -7.97
CA LEU A 150 -13.92 12.68 -8.53
C LEU A 150 -13.42 13.42 -9.77
N GLU A 151 -12.25 14.03 -9.70
CA GLU A 151 -11.65 14.78 -10.80
C GLU A 151 -11.42 13.89 -12.04
N ASN A 152 -11.20 12.59 -11.83
CA ASN A 152 -11.04 11.60 -12.88
C ASN A 152 -12.36 10.86 -13.23
N HIS A 153 -13.50 11.33 -12.75
CA HIS A 153 -14.83 10.75 -13.02
C HIS A 153 -14.95 9.24 -12.66
N MET A 154 -14.11 8.77 -11.73
CA MET A 154 -14.15 7.38 -11.24
C MET A 154 -15.26 7.18 -10.19
N ILE A 155 -15.66 8.26 -9.54
CA ILE A 155 -16.85 8.37 -8.67
C ILE A 155 -17.64 9.63 -9.01
N THR A 156 -18.87 9.70 -8.54
CA THR A 156 -19.75 10.85 -8.70
C THR A 156 -19.91 11.63 -7.40
N GLU A 157 -20.50 12.83 -7.46
CA GLU A 157 -20.81 13.62 -6.26
C GLU A 157 -21.71 12.87 -5.25
N GLN A 158 -22.53 11.92 -5.73
CA GLN A 158 -23.41 11.12 -4.88
C GLN A 158 -22.65 10.02 -4.14
N ASP A 159 -21.46 9.66 -4.60
CA ASP A 159 -20.61 8.63 -4.01
C ASP A 159 -19.70 9.17 -2.91
N LYS A 160 -19.66 10.49 -2.72
CA LYS A 160 -18.83 11.14 -1.70
C LYS A 160 -19.15 10.68 -0.27
N PRO A 161 -18.18 10.77 0.65
CA PRO A 161 -18.48 10.67 2.07
C PRO A 161 -19.43 11.78 2.52
N LYS A 162 -20.11 11.59 3.65
CA LYS A 162 -21.11 12.53 4.18
C LYS A 162 -20.50 13.89 4.55
N SER A 163 -19.26 13.87 5.00
CA SER A 163 -18.48 15.05 5.31
C SER A 163 -16.98 14.79 5.08
N ASP A 164 -16.17 15.86 5.17
CA ASP A 164 -14.71 15.78 5.09
C ASP A 164 -14.06 15.48 6.46
N ASP A 165 -14.83 15.15 7.49
CA ASP A 165 -14.23 14.77 8.77
C ASP A 165 -13.56 13.38 8.69
N ASP A 166 -12.57 13.17 9.54
CA ASP A 166 -11.73 11.95 9.51
C ASP A 166 -12.55 10.67 9.74
N TYR A 167 -13.64 10.74 10.50
CA TYR A 167 -14.50 9.58 10.73
C TYR A 167 -15.25 9.20 9.47
N ASP A 168 -15.93 10.13 8.80
CA ASP A 168 -16.69 9.87 7.58
C ASP A 168 -15.78 9.43 6.43
N LEU A 169 -14.58 10.02 6.33
CA LEU A 169 -13.57 9.60 5.36
C LEU A 169 -13.13 8.15 5.61
N LYS A 170 -12.79 7.79 6.85
CA LYS A 170 -12.42 6.40 7.21
C LYS A 170 -13.53 5.41 6.92
N MET A 171 -14.77 5.75 7.31
CA MET A 171 -15.92 4.89 7.08
C MET A 171 -16.20 4.68 5.59
N TRP A 172 -15.98 5.69 4.76
CA TRP A 172 -16.14 5.60 3.32
C TRP A 172 -15.19 4.56 2.70
N PHE A 173 -13.90 4.60 3.04
CA PHE A 173 -12.94 3.61 2.55
C PHE A 173 -13.27 2.19 3.03
N LEU A 174 -13.64 2.04 4.31
CA LEU A 174 -14.01 0.74 4.88
C LEU A 174 -15.26 0.14 4.21
N ASP A 175 -16.23 0.97 3.80
CA ASP A 175 -17.45 0.51 3.11
C ASP A 175 -17.24 0.27 1.62
N ARG A 176 -16.44 1.11 0.94
CA ARG A 176 -16.33 1.09 -0.53
C ARG A 176 -15.27 0.15 -1.06
N ILE A 177 -14.23 -0.17 -0.31
CA ILE A 177 -13.12 -1.00 -0.76
C ILE A 177 -13.36 -2.46 -0.40
N GLN A 178 -13.46 -3.32 -1.40
CA GLN A 178 -13.64 -4.77 -1.26
C GLN A 178 -12.30 -5.50 -1.39
N THR A 179 -11.57 -5.62 -0.29
CA THR A 179 -10.25 -6.29 -0.27
C THR A 179 -10.30 -7.74 -0.72
N GLY A 180 -11.43 -8.42 -0.56
CA GLY A 180 -11.63 -9.80 -1.05
C GLY A 180 -11.55 -9.95 -2.58
N LEU A 181 -11.68 -8.85 -3.34
CA LEU A 181 -11.47 -8.85 -4.80
C LEU A 181 -9.99 -8.78 -5.18
N ILE A 182 -9.12 -8.36 -4.25
CA ILE A 182 -7.71 -8.16 -4.51
C ILE A 182 -6.98 -9.48 -4.30
N THR A 183 -6.59 -10.12 -5.39
CA THR A 183 -5.83 -11.37 -5.35
C THR A 183 -4.66 -11.34 -6.32
N PRO A 184 -3.55 -12.01 -6.00
CA PRO A 184 -2.40 -12.04 -6.89
C PRO A 184 -2.62 -12.86 -8.17
N PHE A 185 -3.72 -13.61 -8.26
CA PHE A 185 -3.95 -14.59 -9.33
C PHE A 185 -4.99 -14.16 -10.35
N THR A 186 -5.87 -13.23 -10.01
CA THR A 186 -6.93 -12.71 -10.86
C THR A 186 -6.84 -11.19 -10.97
N GLU A 187 -7.33 -10.63 -12.06
CA GLU A 187 -7.57 -9.20 -12.13
C GLU A 187 -8.73 -8.83 -11.20
N ILE A 188 -8.70 -7.61 -10.69
CA ILE A 188 -9.80 -7.10 -9.85
C ILE A 188 -11.04 -6.99 -10.73
N ASP A 189 -12.12 -7.63 -10.31
CA ASP A 189 -13.42 -7.49 -10.96
C ASP A 189 -13.94 -6.06 -10.74
N ASP A 190 -13.98 -5.29 -11.82
CA ASP A 190 -14.44 -3.90 -11.84
C ASP A 190 -15.92 -3.76 -12.27
N THR A 191 -16.64 -4.87 -12.30
CA THR A 191 -18.10 -4.84 -12.47
C THR A 191 -18.77 -4.28 -11.20
N GLY A 192 -19.63 -3.30 -11.36
CA GLY A 192 -20.27 -2.60 -10.24
C GLY A 192 -19.41 -1.53 -9.58
N ASP A 193 -20.07 -0.69 -8.80
CA ASP A 193 -19.44 0.52 -8.23
C ASP A 193 -18.31 0.23 -7.26
N LYS A 194 -18.52 -0.71 -6.32
CA LYS A 194 -17.48 -1.07 -5.34
C LYS A 194 -16.26 -1.71 -6.00
N GLY A 195 -16.46 -2.58 -7.00
CA GLY A 195 -15.33 -3.19 -7.74
C GLY A 195 -14.51 -2.15 -8.49
N ARG A 196 -15.18 -1.23 -9.20
CA ARG A 196 -14.53 -0.13 -9.92
C ARG A 196 -13.73 0.78 -8.98
N ILE A 197 -14.32 1.17 -7.84
CA ILE A 197 -13.65 2.00 -6.83
C ILE A 197 -12.47 1.24 -6.22
N THR A 198 -12.65 -0.05 -5.88
CA THR A 198 -11.58 -0.90 -5.33
C THR A 198 -10.40 -0.97 -6.30
N LYS A 199 -10.66 -1.23 -7.59
CA LYS A 199 -9.62 -1.28 -8.62
C LYS A 199 -8.88 0.06 -8.74
N ALA A 200 -9.61 1.17 -8.80
CA ALA A 200 -9.01 2.49 -8.93
C ALA A 200 -8.12 2.85 -7.72
N VAL A 201 -8.62 2.66 -6.50
CA VAL A 201 -7.88 2.95 -5.27
C VAL A 201 -6.69 2.00 -5.13
N TYR A 202 -6.88 0.70 -5.36
CA TYR A 202 -5.79 -0.27 -5.28
C TYR A 202 -4.69 0.03 -6.29
N THR A 203 -5.04 0.28 -7.56
CA THR A 203 -4.08 0.62 -8.62
C THR A 203 -3.28 1.89 -8.27
N LEU A 204 -3.94 2.91 -7.72
CA LEU A 204 -3.25 4.12 -7.25
C LEU A 204 -2.24 3.80 -6.15
N ILE A 205 -2.70 3.15 -5.07
CA ILE A 205 -1.85 2.85 -3.90
C ILE A 205 -0.70 1.92 -4.29
N HIS A 206 -0.96 0.90 -5.10
CA HIS A 206 0.04 -0.04 -5.59
C HIS A 206 1.08 0.67 -6.48
N SER A 207 0.65 1.59 -7.35
CA SER A 207 1.57 2.38 -8.18
C SER A 207 2.42 3.34 -7.34
N VAL A 208 1.85 3.96 -6.30
CA VAL A 208 2.59 4.78 -5.32
C VAL A 208 3.63 3.93 -4.59
N SER A 209 3.24 2.74 -4.11
CA SER A 209 4.13 1.81 -3.42
C SER A 209 5.35 1.46 -4.26
N HIS A 210 5.15 1.08 -5.52
CA HIS A 210 6.23 0.72 -6.42
C HIS A 210 7.18 1.88 -6.71
N ALA A 211 6.64 3.10 -6.90
CA ALA A 211 7.46 4.29 -7.05
C ALA A 211 8.32 4.55 -5.80
N LEU A 212 7.72 4.42 -4.59
CA LEU A 212 8.44 4.60 -3.33
C LEU A 212 9.54 3.54 -3.13
N ILE A 213 9.27 2.26 -3.40
CA ILE A 213 10.25 1.18 -3.25
C ILE A 213 11.45 1.36 -4.18
N ARG A 214 11.21 1.76 -5.43
CA ARG A 214 12.29 1.96 -6.41
C ARG A 214 13.26 3.03 -5.94
N GLU A 215 12.76 4.14 -5.45
CA GLU A 215 13.58 5.25 -4.96
C GLU A 215 14.25 4.92 -3.61
N ALA A 216 13.53 4.25 -2.70
CA ALA A 216 14.11 3.78 -1.45
C ALA A 216 15.31 2.87 -1.70
N ALA A 217 15.20 1.93 -2.65
CA ALA A 217 16.29 1.05 -3.01
C ALA A 217 17.53 1.84 -3.50
N GLU A 218 17.33 2.85 -4.35
CA GLU A 218 18.42 3.70 -4.84
C GLU A 218 19.07 4.52 -3.72
N ILE A 219 18.27 5.16 -2.89
CA ILE A 219 18.75 6.00 -1.78
C ILE A 219 19.48 5.19 -0.72
N CYS A 220 18.97 3.99 -0.41
CA CYS A 220 19.58 3.09 0.55
C CYS A 220 20.77 2.30 -0.02
N GLY A 221 21.02 2.36 -1.32
CA GLY A 221 22.03 1.52 -1.97
C GLY A 221 21.68 0.03 -1.96
N LEU A 222 20.38 -0.30 -2.02
CA LEU A 222 19.85 -1.63 -1.91
C LEU A 222 19.47 -2.22 -3.26
N ASP A 223 19.48 -3.54 -3.36
CA ASP A 223 18.76 -4.20 -4.44
C ASP A 223 17.24 -4.05 -4.20
N LYS A 224 16.48 -3.83 -5.29
CA LYS A 224 15.02 -3.69 -5.23
C LYS A 224 14.33 -4.92 -4.63
N SER A 225 14.98 -6.10 -4.70
CA SER A 225 14.49 -7.34 -4.07
C SER A 225 14.63 -7.37 -2.55
N SER A 226 15.37 -6.44 -1.99
CA SER A 226 15.55 -6.32 -0.54
C SER A 226 14.40 -5.62 0.16
N LEU A 227 13.56 -4.91 -0.59
CA LEU A 227 12.39 -4.20 -0.11
C LEU A 227 11.12 -4.88 -0.59
N SER A 228 10.07 -4.78 0.18
CA SER A 228 8.73 -5.27 -0.18
C SER A 228 7.65 -4.34 0.35
N GLU A 229 6.43 -4.60 -0.06
CA GLU A 229 5.27 -3.80 0.30
C GLU A 229 4.24 -4.60 1.08
N TYR A 230 3.52 -3.88 1.94
CA TYR A 230 2.27 -4.33 2.51
C TYR A 230 1.23 -3.22 2.30
N ILE A 231 0.20 -3.51 1.51
CA ILE A 231 -0.80 -2.53 1.08
C ILE A 231 -2.08 -2.73 1.86
N LEU A 232 -2.62 -1.64 2.43
CA LEU A 232 -3.86 -1.60 3.18
C LEU A 232 -4.87 -0.70 2.44
N PRO A 233 -5.55 -1.19 1.39
CA PRO A 233 -6.31 -0.32 0.50
C PRO A 233 -7.55 0.30 1.14
N ASN A 234 -8.18 -0.35 2.10
CA ASN A 234 -9.31 0.18 2.86
C ASN A 234 -8.92 1.13 4.01
N ILE A 235 -7.61 1.37 4.20
CA ILE A 235 -7.08 2.39 5.13
C ILE A 235 -6.27 3.45 4.38
N PRO A 236 -6.19 3.42 3.08
CA PRO A 236 -5.22 3.89 2.09
C PRO A 236 -3.81 4.11 2.66
N ALA A 237 -3.20 3.00 3.08
CA ALA A 237 -1.85 3.00 3.65
C ALA A 237 -0.95 1.96 2.98
N ILE A 238 0.35 2.24 3.00
CA ILE A 238 1.43 1.43 2.44
C ILE A 238 2.51 1.27 3.49
N PHE A 239 2.92 0.03 3.75
CA PHE A 239 4.10 -0.23 4.55
C PHE A 239 5.22 -0.76 3.65
N VAL A 240 6.23 0.07 3.40
CA VAL A 240 7.45 -0.30 2.67
C VAL A 240 8.47 -0.81 3.67
N TYR A 241 8.90 -2.06 3.53
CA TYR A 241 9.73 -2.70 4.54
C TYR A 241 10.88 -3.54 3.96
N CYS A 242 11.88 -3.84 4.78
CA CYS A 242 12.98 -4.73 4.44
C CYS A 242 12.51 -6.18 4.47
N ALA A 243 12.42 -6.82 3.29
CA ALA A 243 11.92 -8.19 3.14
C ALA A 243 12.98 -9.27 3.39
N ASN A 244 14.27 -8.91 3.32
CA ASN A 244 15.38 -9.84 3.45
C ASN A 244 16.39 -9.34 4.48
N SER A 245 16.52 -10.07 5.58
CA SER A 245 17.50 -9.77 6.64
C SER A 245 18.88 -10.39 6.41
N GLN A 246 19.05 -11.25 5.40
CA GLN A 246 20.34 -11.90 5.11
C GLN A 246 21.27 -10.94 4.39
N GLY A 247 22.28 -10.45 5.11
CA GLY A 247 23.30 -9.54 4.56
C GLY A 247 22.98 -8.05 4.72
N PHE A 248 21.92 -7.72 5.43
CA PHE A 248 21.45 -6.35 5.66
C PHE A 248 21.71 -5.89 7.08
N SER A 249 22.29 -4.73 7.25
CA SER A 249 22.18 -4.01 8.53
C SER A 249 20.81 -3.31 8.54
N MET A 250 19.96 -3.63 9.51
CA MET A 250 18.81 -2.79 9.86
C MET A 250 19.31 -1.35 10.09
N GLY A 251 18.54 -0.37 9.64
CA GLY A 251 18.91 1.05 9.74
C GLY A 251 19.05 1.76 8.39
N ALA A 252 18.96 1.05 7.24
CA ALA A 252 19.06 1.70 5.94
C ALA A 252 17.82 2.55 5.65
N LEU A 253 16.62 2.04 5.89
CA LEU A 253 15.37 2.81 5.78
C LEU A 253 15.28 3.90 6.85
N TYR A 254 15.78 3.63 8.07
CA TYR A 254 15.90 4.62 9.12
C TYR A 254 16.75 5.81 8.65
N SER A 255 17.95 5.54 8.15
CA SER A 255 18.86 6.58 7.65
C SER A 255 18.28 7.36 6.48
N ALA A 256 17.62 6.68 5.53
CA ALA A 256 16.96 7.31 4.39
C ALA A 256 15.81 8.22 4.84
N PHE A 257 14.98 7.76 5.76
CA PHE A 257 13.87 8.52 6.32
C PHE A 257 14.34 9.76 7.10
N GLN A 258 15.40 9.63 7.87
CA GLN A 258 15.97 10.69 8.68
C GLN A 258 16.66 11.77 7.84
N SER A 259 17.45 11.39 6.84
CA SER A 259 18.37 12.31 6.18
C SER A 259 18.08 12.61 4.71
N GLN A 260 17.23 11.83 4.05
CA GLN A 260 16.96 11.91 2.60
C GLN A 260 15.48 11.79 2.22
N PHE A 261 14.59 12.00 3.17
CA PHE A 261 13.15 11.87 2.95
C PHE A 261 12.63 12.84 1.87
N ASP A 262 13.19 14.04 1.80
CA ASP A 262 12.88 15.03 0.76
C ASP A 262 13.24 14.53 -0.65
N LYS A 263 14.42 13.95 -0.80
CA LYS A 263 14.86 13.36 -2.08
C LYS A 263 14.01 12.15 -2.43
N TRP A 264 13.68 11.32 -1.45
CA TRP A 264 12.85 10.13 -1.66
C TRP A 264 11.51 10.49 -2.30
N LEU A 265 10.73 11.38 -1.69
CA LEU A 265 9.42 11.77 -2.23
C LEU A 265 9.53 12.52 -3.55
N LYS A 266 10.48 13.44 -3.65
CA LYS A 266 10.72 14.20 -4.87
C LYS A 266 11.05 13.29 -6.05
N HIS A 267 12.00 12.38 -5.88
CA HIS A 267 12.42 11.48 -6.96
C HIS A 267 11.29 10.49 -7.32
N ALA A 268 10.56 9.95 -6.34
CA ALA A 268 9.41 9.09 -6.61
C ALA A 268 8.39 9.77 -7.52
N SER A 269 8.07 11.04 -7.26
CA SER A 269 7.17 11.82 -8.10
C SER A 269 7.80 12.17 -9.46
N GLU A 270 9.05 12.62 -9.52
CA GLU A 270 9.69 13.05 -10.78
C GLU A 270 9.96 11.88 -11.72
N ASN A 271 10.43 10.74 -11.19
CA ASN A 271 10.76 9.56 -11.99
C ASN A 271 9.49 8.85 -12.49
N SER A 272 8.36 9.00 -11.81
CA SER A 272 7.07 8.49 -12.30
C SER A 272 6.61 9.18 -13.60
N LYS A 273 7.09 10.39 -13.89
CA LYS A 273 6.70 11.17 -15.10
C LYS A 273 7.34 10.66 -16.39
N LYS A 274 8.36 9.81 -16.32
CA LYS A 274 9.15 9.40 -17.47
C LYS A 274 9.36 7.89 -17.50
N CYS A 275 9.32 7.33 -18.70
CA CYS A 275 9.74 5.95 -18.95
C CYS A 275 10.56 5.89 -20.22
N ILE A 276 11.63 5.08 -20.22
CA ILE A 276 12.48 4.90 -21.41
C ILE A 276 11.71 4.28 -22.59
N PHE A 277 10.56 3.66 -22.32
CA PHE A 277 9.70 3.04 -23.32
C PHE A 277 8.51 3.93 -23.72
N ASP A 278 8.47 5.20 -23.29
CA ASP A 278 7.45 6.13 -23.74
C ASP A 278 7.64 6.46 -25.23
N PRO A 279 6.56 6.66 -26.01
CA PRO A 279 5.15 6.73 -25.56
C PRO A 279 4.43 5.37 -25.45
N LEU A 280 5.05 4.26 -25.81
CA LEU A 280 4.42 2.94 -25.81
C LEU A 280 3.94 2.54 -24.41
N CYS A 281 4.82 2.70 -23.41
CA CYS A 281 4.49 2.31 -22.04
C CYS A 281 3.24 3.02 -21.52
N ILE A 282 3.17 4.35 -21.59
CA ILE A 282 2.04 5.09 -21.03
C ILE A 282 0.74 4.90 -21.83
N ASN A 283 0.85 4.66 -23.14
CA ASN A 283 -0.34 4.49 -24.00
C ASN A 283 -0.95 3.09 -23.95
N HIS A 284 -0.15 2.05 -23.73
CA HIS A 284 -0.61 0.66 -23.85
C HIS A 284 -0.47 -0.10 -22.53
N ASP A 285 0.73 -0.21 -22.01
CA ASP A 285 1.01 -1.07 -20.85
C ASP A 285 0.79 -0.36 -19.50
N LYS A 286 0.78 0.99 -19.52
CA LYS A 286 0.62 1.87 -18.37
C LYS A 286 1.71 1.76 -17.31
N ALA A 287 2.35 0.60 -17.18
CA ALA A 287 3.51 0.33 -16.35
C ALA A 287 4.40 -0.74 -16.99
N CYS A 288 5.72 -0.70 -16.75
CA CYS A 288 6.65 -1.68 -17.27
C CYS A 288 7.93 -1.77 -16.41
N ALA A 289 8.85 -2.67 -16.77
CA ALA A 289 10.13 -2.84 -16.09
C ALA A 289 11.01 -1.57 -16.08
N GLY A 290 10.85 -0.68 -17.06
CA GLY A 290 11.54 0.61 -17.11
C GLY A 290 11.03 1.64 -16.09
N CYS A 291 9.78 1.53 -15.62
CA CYS A 291 9.18 2.53 -14.73
C CYS A 291 8.75 1.99 -13.37
N LEU A 292 7.76 1.10 -13.28
CA LEU A 292 7.16 0.69 -12.00
C LEU A 292 7.38 -0.77 -11.62
N PHE A 293 7.61 -1.71 -12.56
CA PHE A 293 7.70 -3.12 -12.21
C PHE A 293 8.83 -3.41 -11.23
N LEU A 294 8.49 -4.20 -10.23
CA LEU A 294 9.40 -4.81 -9.27
C LEU A 294 9.52 -6.30 -9.55
N ASN A 295 10.48 -6.97 -8.89
CA ASN A 295 10.55 -8.41 -8.97
C ASN A 295 9.44 -9.09 -8.10
N GLU A 296 9.19 -10.38 -8.33
CA GLU A 296 8.13 -11.13 -7.65
C GLU A 296 8.37 -11.32 -6.14
N VAL A 297 9.57 -11.06 -5.66
CA VAL A 297 9.89 -11.11 -4.22
C VAL A 297 9.40 -9.84 -3.52
N SER A 298 9.49 -8.71 -4.21
CA SER A 298 9.08 -7.39 -3.70
C SER A 298 7.59 -7.16 -3.86
N CYS A 299 7.02 -7.47 -5.03
CA CYS A 299 5.59 -7.35 -5.31
C CYS A 299 4.87 -8.69 -5.19
N LYS A 300 3.95 -8.80 -4.22
CA LYS A 300 3.13 -10.00 -3.99
C LYS A 300 1.98 -10.17 -5.00
N HIS A 301 1.75 -9.17 -5.85
CA HIS A 301 0.64 -9.12 -6.83
C HIS A 301 1.12 -9.25 -8.29
N PHE A 302 2.35 -9.71 -8.51
CA PHE A 302 2.92 -9.97 -9.85
C PHE A 302 2.86 -8.77 -10.79
N ASN A 303 3.03 -7.57 -10.25
CA ASN A 303 2.93 -6.29 -10.98
C ASN A 303 1.59 -6.06 -11.70
N LYS A 304 0.51 -6.70 -11.26
CA LYS A 304 -0.84 -6.43 -11.76
C LYS A 304 -1.39 -5.14 -11.18
N ASP A 305 -2.38 -4.58 -11.87
CA ASP A 305 -3.07 -3.37 -11.42
C ASP A 305 -2.08 -2.24 -11.05
N LEU A 306 -1.15 -1.96 -11.96
CA LEU A 306 -0.25 -0.82 -11.91
C LEU A 306 -0.58 0.15 -13.04
N ASP A 307 -0.63 1.43 -12.75
CA ASP A 307 -0.84 2.47 -13.75
C ASP A 307 -0.05 3.73 -13.40
N ARG A 308 1.04 3.97 -14.16
CA ARG A 308 1.88 5.15 -13.98
C ARG A 308 1.14 6.45 -14.24
N SER A 309 0.12 6.42 -15.12
CA SER A 309 -0.69 7.60 -15.42
C SER A 309 -1.49 8.09 -14.22
N TYR A 310 -1.80 7.20 -13.25
CA TYR A 310 -2.43 7.58 -11.99
C TYR A 310 -1.53 8.46 -11.12
N LEU A 311 -0.22 8.35 -11.29
CA LEU A 311 0.76 9.17 -10.56
C LEU A 311 1.02 10.50 -11.23
N CYS A 312 1.30 10.49 -12.54
CA CYS A 312 1.82 11.63 -13.28
C CYS A 312 0.80 12.32 -14.23
N GLY A 313 -0.42 11.78 -14.32
CA GLY A 313 -1.39 12.23 -15.30
C GLY A 313 -1.11 11.71 -16.70
N PHE A 314 -2.12 11.81 -17.55
CA PHE A 314 -2.06 11.40 -18.95
C PHE A 314 -3.13 12.11 -19.77
N PHE A 315 -2.82 12.43 -21.02
CA PHE A 315 -3.79 12.94 -21.97
C PHE A 315 -3.98 11.93 -23.12
N ASP A 316 -5.15 11.30 -23.17
CA ASP A 316 -5.51 10.41 -24.26
C ASP A 316 -5.93 11.24 -25.50
N VAL A 317 -5.04 11.33 -26.46
CA VAL A 317 -5.28 12.11 -27.69
C VAL A 317 -6.45 11.53 -28.52
N GLN A 318 -6.67 10.21 -28.47
CA GLN A 318 -7.72 9.56 -29.24
C GLN A 318 -9.11 9.84 -28.66
N LYS A 319 -9.20 9.80 -27.34
CA LYS A 319 -10.46 10.04 -26.61
C LYS A 319 -10.70 11.50 -26.28
N GLN A 320 -9.66 12.35 -26.39
CA GLN A 320 -9.66 13.74 -25.92
C GLN A 320 -9.97 13.84 -24.41
N GLU A 321 -9.52 12.86 -23.64
CA GLU A 321 -9.73 12.77 -22.20
C GLU A 321 -8.42 13.00 -21.46
N LYS A 322 -8.47 13.82 -20.39
CA LYS A 322 -7.35 14.03 -19.47
C LYS A 322 -7.57 13.25 -18.20
N LEU A 323 -6.62 12.39 -17.85
CA LEU A 323 -6.51 11.80 -16.53
C LEU A 323 -5.54 12.64 -15.71
N LYS A 324 -5.98 13.14 -14.56
CA LYS A 324 -5.15 13.90 -13.63
C LYS A 324 -4.33 12.97 -12.77
N GLY A 325 -3.04 13.25 -12.65
CA GLY A 325 -2.15 12.50 -11.79
C GLY A 325 -2.33 12.85 -10.30
N TYR A 326 -2.12 11.89 -9.43
CA TYR A 326 -2.17 12.10 -7.98
C TYR A 326 -1.06 13.04 -7.49
N TRP A 327 0.07 13.06 -8.21
CA TRP A 327 1.24 13.93 -7.94
C TRP A 327 1.35 15.13 -8.90
N GLU A 328 0.27 15.42 -9.64
CA GLU A 328 0.20 16.57 -10.55
C GLU A 328 -0.13 17.91 -9.84
#